data_9a6b6e2f69f60cabf60004e7f9a06faa
#
_entry.id   9a6b6e2f69f60cabf60004e7f9a06faa
#
_cell.length_a   1.000
_cell.length_b   1.000
_cell.length_c   1.000
_cell.angle_alpha   90.00
_cell.angle_beta   90.00
_cell.angle_gamma   90.00
#
_symmetry.space_group_name_H-M   'P 1'
#
loop_
_entity.id
_entity.type
_entity.pdbx_description
1 polymer ?
#
loop_
_entity_poly.entity_id
_entity_poly.type
_entity_poly.pdbx_seq_one_letter_code
_entity_poly.pdbx_strand_id
1 'polypeptide(L)'
;MTSHPPILLRALSWNLFHGRDHPPDHTLDTLRSRLLRRTERGATHAQVNRSLLDEFAGLLGGWDWHVALLQEAPPRWLAPLTRRCDASGVSALTSRNSLAFLRAALAELNPDLIASNEGGSNMLLVRPPGRILEVERITLATRPERRRMLLARLELAGGRRAAVACVHLSVPATRQAHDEAVRGAERAIELAGADPLIFGGDLNLRPARDPRAFAELGGRLDLAPPTGPHAIDHLLARGLEVAEPPRALPATAREVPEADGLRVRLSDHAPVTAAFGVR
;
A
#
# COMPACT_ATOMS: atom_id res chain seq x y z
N MET A 1 14.88 -3.57 -36.41
CA MET A 1 14.70 -3.54 -34.95
C MET A 1 13.41 -4.27 -34.62
N THR A 2 13.49 -5.49 -34.14
CA THR A 2 12.31 -6.26 -33.71
C THR A 2 11.73 -5.65 -32.45
N SER A 3 10.64 -4.87 -32.58
CA SER A 3 9.91 -4.39 -31.44
C SER A 3 9.24 -5.57 -30.74
N HIS A 4 9.79 -6.01 -29.63
CA HIS A 4 9.09 -6.99 -28.79
C HIS A 4 7.76 -6.37 -28.28
N PRO A 5 6.69 -7.14 -28.17
CA PRO A 5 5.42 -6.65 -27.65
C PRO A 5 5.60 -6.09 -26.24
N PRO A 6 4.84 -5.07 -25.82
CA PRO A 6 4.92 -4.53 -24.48
C PRO A 6 4.58 -5.61 -23.44
N ILE A 7 5.33 -5.64 -22.32
CA ILE A 7 5.02 -6.50 -21.19
C ILE A 7 4.01 -5.78 -20.31
N LEU A 8 2.96 -6.50 -19.89
CA LEU A 8 1.98 -5.97 -18.98
C LEU A 8 2.49 -6.06 -17.53
N LEU A 9 2.66 -4.91 -16.87
CA LEU A 9 3.00 -4.79 -15.45
C LEU A 9 1.74 -4.45 -14.65
N ARG A 10 1.21 -5.43 -13.91
CA ARG A 10 0.08 -5.23 -13.01
C ARG A 10 0.57 -4.77 -11.65
N ALA A 11 0.05 -3.65 -11.19
CA ALA A 11 0.36 -3.06 -9.89
C ALA A 11 -0.85 -3.09 -8.96
N LEU A 12 -0.60 -3.35 -7.69
CA LEU A 12 -1.56 -3.28 -6.60
C LEU A 12 -1.05 -2.27 -5.56
N SER A 13 -1.91 -1.43 -5.02
CA SER A 13 -1.64 -0.63 -3.82
C SER A 13 -2.68 -0.91 -2.76
N TRP A 14 -2.26 -1.11 -1.51
CA TRP A 14 -3.19 -1.31 -0.40
C TRP A 14 -2.60 -0.84 0.94
N ASN A 15 -3.24 0.10 1.60
CA ASN A 15 -2.98 0.42 2.99
C ASN A 15 -3.59 -0.70 3.86
N LEU A 16 -2.77 -1.39 4.66
CA LEU A 16 -3.20 -2.57 5.43
C LEU A 16 -3.77 -2.23 6.81
N PHE A 17 -3.87 -0.94 7.16
CA PHE A 17 -4.43 -0.51 8.44
C PHE A 17 -3.80 -1.24 9.63
N HIS A 18 -2.48 -1.37 9.65
CA HIS A 18 -1.72 -2.14 10.65
C HIS A 18 -2.14 -3.61 10.79
N GLY A 19 -2.74 -4.19 9.74
CA GLY A 19 -3.21 -5.57 9.74
C GLY A 19 -4.52 -5.78 10.48
N ARG A 20 -5.36 -4.75 10.58
CA ARG A 20 -6.64 -4.76 11.28
C ARG A 20 -7.82 -4.85 10.32
N ASP A 21 -8.94 -5.27 10.86
CA ASP A 21 -10.24 -5.14 10.21
C ASP A 21 -10.86 -3.75 10.43
N HIS A 22 -11.85 -3.43 9.61
CA HIS A 22 -12.65 -2.22 9.69
C HIS A 22 -14.09 -2.51 9.25
N PRO A 23 -14.97 -2.94 10.16
CA PRO A 23 -16.34 -3.27 9.83
C PRO A 23 -17.11 -2.03 9.33
N PRO A 24 -18.09 -2.20 8.43
CA PRO A 24 -18.92 -1.10 7.95
C PRO A 24 -19.79 -0.47 9.05
N ASP A 25 -20.12 -1.25 10.07
CA ASP A 25 -20.79 -0.77 11.28
C ASP A 25 -19.75 -0.41 12.34
N HIS A 26 -19.48 0.87 12.48
CA HIS A 26 -18.49 1.39 13.44
C HIS A 26 -18.88 1.19 14.91
N THR A 27 -20.14 0.85 15.21
CA THR A 27 -20.58 0.57 16.58
C THR A 27 -19.99 -0.74 17.12
N LEU A 28 -19.46 -1.59 16.23
CA LEU A 28 -18.78 -2.83 16.62
C LEU A 28 -17.36 -2.58 17.14
N ASP A 29 -16.73 -1.43 16.82
CA ASP A 29 -15.39 -1.11 17.28
C ASP A 29 -15.45 -0.43 18.65
N THR A 30 -15.64 -1.22 19.70
CA THR A 30 -15.79 -0.75 21.08
C THR A 30 -14.47 -0.79 21.86
N LEU A 31 -14.30 0.12 22.82
CA LEU A 31 -13.17 0.05 23.75
C LEU A 31 -13.15 -1.28 24.52
N ARG A 32 -14.35 -1.82 24.83
CA ARG A 32 -14.51 -3.10 25.52
C ARG A 32 -14.01 -4.27 24.68
N SER A 33 -14.34 -4.32 23.38
CA SER A 33 -13.85 -5.39 22.47
C SER A 33 -12.32 -5.35 22.38
N ARG A 34 -11.75 -4.16 22.26
CA ARG A 34 -10.30 -3.97 22.20
C ARG A 34 -9.59 -4.43 23.48
N LEU A 35 -10.07 -4.02 24.66
CA LEU A 35 -9.48 -4.38 25.95
C LEU A 35 -9.64 -5.86 26.27
N LEU A 36 -10.81 -6.44 26.01
CA LEU A 36 -11.15 -7.83 26.37
C LEU A 36 -10.83 -8.82 25.23
N ARG A 37 -10.32 -8.37 24.10
CA ARG A 37 -10.02 -9.18 22.92
C ARG A 37 -11.24 -10.00 22.46
N ARG A 38 -12.39 -9.37 22.40
CA ARG A 38 -13.65 -10.02 22.02
C ARG A 38 -13.99 -9.70 20.57
N THR A 39 -14.59 -10.70 19.92
CA THR A 39 -15.28 -10.51 18.64
C THR A 39 -16.64 -9.89 18.90
N GLU A 40 -16.90 -8.73 18.29
CA GLU A 40 -18.24 -8.14 18.26
C GLU A 40 -18.94 -8.56 16.97
N ARG A 41 -20.24 -8.85 17.07
CA ARG A 41 -21.04 -9.38 15.96
C ARG A 41 -22.19 -8.44 15.63
N GLY A 42 -22.24 -8.01 14.38
CA GLY A 42 -23.35 -7.26 13.81
C GLY A 42 -24.28 -8.18 12.98
N ALA A 43 -25.14 -7.56 12.19
CA ALA A 43 -26.08 -8.30 11.33
C ALA A 43 -25.39 -9.02 10.15
N THR A 44 -24.32 -8.46 9.61
CA THR A 44 -23.62 -8.97 8.41
C THR A 44 -22.12 -9.10 8.57
N HIS A 45 -21.54 -8.33 9.49
CA HIS A 45 -20.10 -8.28 9.72
C HIS A 45 -19.75 -8.51 11.18
N ALA A 46 -18.55 -9.00 11.40
CA ALA A 46 -17.92 -9.07 12.70
C ALA A 46 -16.70 -8.13 12.74
N GLN A 47 -16.42 -7.58 13.93
CA GLN A 47 -15.14 -6.99 14.29
C GLN A 47 -14.37 -8.02 15.11
N VAL A 48 -13.13 -8.28 14.75
CA VAL A 48 -12.30 -9.30 15.39
C VAL A 48 -11.01 -8.69 15.94
N ASN A 49 -10.55 -9.19 17.09
CA ASN A 49 -9.29 -8.77 17.70
C ASN A 49 -8.31 -9.94 17.75
N ARG A 50 -7.82 -10.33 16.59
CA ARG A 50 -6.82 -11.37 16.38
C ARG A 50 -5.92 -11.03 15.20
N SER A 51 -4.81 -11.75 15.05
CA SER A 51 -3.99 -11.61 13.85
C SER A 51 -4.80 -11.97 12.61
N LEU A 52 -4.75 -11.12 11.61
CA LEU A 52 -5.43 -11.29 10.31
C LEU A 52 -4.43 -11.54 9.17
N LEU A 53 -3.19 -11.92 9.54
CA LEU A 53 -2.13 -12.18 8.56
C LEU A 53 -2.56 -13.22 7.51
N ASP A 54 -3.28 -14.26 7.90
CA ASP A 54 -3.69 -15.34 7.01
C ASP A 54 -4.71 -14.84 5.99
N GLU A 55 -5.64 -14.01 6.43
CA GLU A 55 -6.68 -13.40 5.60
C GLU A 55 -6.08 -12.38 4.61
N PHE A 56 -5.23 -11.48 5.08
CA PHE A 56 -4.54 -10.53 4.21
C PHE A 56 -3.65 -11.26 3.18
N ALA A 57 -2.89 -12.25 3.62
CA ALA A 57 -2.03 -13.03 2.73
C ALA A 57 -2.85 -13.86 1.74
N GLY A 58 -4.01 -14.39 2.14
CA GLY A 58 -4.92 -15.13 1.26
C GLY A 58 -5.47 -14.25 0.14
N LEU A 59 -5.94 -13.04 0.46
CA LEU A 59 -6.41 -12.09 -0.55
C LEU A 59 -5.26 -11.63 -1.46
N LEU A 60 -4.13 -11.21 -0.90
CA LEU A 60 -2.95 -10.81 -1.68
C LEU A 60 -2.45 -11.96 -2.56
N GLY A 61 -2.45 -13.19 -2.05
CA GLY A 61 -2.06 -14.38 -2.82
C GLY A 61 -3.00 -14.67 -3.99
N GLY A 62 -4.29 -14.44 -3.82
CA GLY A 62 -5.33 -14.72 -4.82
C GLY A 62 -5.51 -13.64 -5.89
N TRP A 63 -5.03 -12.42 -5.68
CA TRP A 63 -5.14 -11.35 -6.68
C TRP A 63 -4.01 -11.39 -7.71
N ASP A 64 -4.31 -10.94 -8.94
CA ASP A 64 -3.36 -10.88 -10.05
C ASP A 64 -2.58 -9.56 -10.04
N TRP A 65 -1.33 -9.62 -9.57
CA TRP A 65 -0.39 -8.51 -9.55
C TRP A 65 1.05 -9.02 -9.74
N HIS A 66 1.89 -8.18 -10.31
CA HIS A 66 3.35 -8.39 -10.42
C HIS A 66 4.11 -7.62 -9.35
N VAL A 67 3.61 -6.45 -8.95
CA VAL A 67 4.15 -5.63 -7.87
C VAL A 67 3.04 -5.15 -6.95
N ALA A 68 3.25 -5.26 -5.63
CA ALA A 68 2.32 -4.75 -4.62
C ALA A 68 3.01 -3.71 -3.73
N LEU A 69 2.35 -2.56 -3.58
CA LEU A 69 2.74 -1.44 -2.73
C LEU A 69 1.84 -1.46 -1.49
N LEU A 70 2.40 -1.80 -0.33
CA LEU A 70 1.64 -1.94 0.91
C LEU A 70 2.03 -0.84 1.89
N GLN A 71 1.04 -0.13 2.44
CA GLN A 71 1.22 0.91 3.42
C GLN A 71 0.67 0.46 4.77
N GLU A 72 1.11 1.07 5.86
CA GLU A 72 0.79 0.65 7.24
C GLU A 72 0.95 -0.86 7.47
N ALA A 73 1.81 -1.49 6.72
CA ALA A 73 2.05 -2.91 6.87
C ALA A 73 2.81 -3.20 8.18
N PRO A 74 2.38 -4.15 9.02
CA PRO A 74 3.12 -4.54 10.19
C PRO A 74 4.53 -5.01 9.79
N PRO A 75 5.62 -4.44 10.37
CA PRO A 75 6.99 -4.79 9.95
C PRO A 75 7.30 -6.29 10.01
N ARG A 76 6.71 -7.00 10.98
CA ARG A 76 6.85 -8.46 11.14
C ARG A 76 6.22 -9.28 10.01
N TRP A 77 5.32 -8.68 9.21
CA TRP A 77 4.62 -9.38 8.15
C TRP A 77 5.42 -9.53 6.85
N LEU A 78 6.56 -8.85 6.69
CA LEU A 78 7.33 -8.92 5.45
C LEU A 78 7.68 -10.36 5.07
N ALA A 79 8.34 -11.11 5.95
CA ALA A 79 8.75 -12.49 5.66
C ALA A 79 7.58 -13.47 5.47
N PRO A 80 6.50 -13.46 6.27
CA PRO A 80 5.34 -14.32 6.00
C PRO A 80 4.60 -13.93 4.72
N LEU A 81 4.43 -12.65 4.40
CA LEU A 81 3.77 -12.21 3.16
C LEU A 81 4.58 -12.62 1.92
N THR A 82 5.91 -12.43 1.93
CA THR A 82 6.75 -12.86 0.80
C THR A 82 6.61 -14.35 0.53
N ARG A 83 6.64 -15.19 1.57
CA ARG A 83 6.48 -16.64 1.41
C ARG A 83 5.10 -17.04 0.89
N ARG A 84 4.03 -16.43 1.43
CA ARG A 84 2.64 -16.81 1.08
C ARG A 84 2.19 -16.28 -0.27
N CYS A 85 2.79 -15.17 -0.73
CA CYS A 85 2.47 -14.56 -2.03
C CYS A 85 3.41 -15.02 -3.15
N ASP A 86 4.35 -15.92 -2.88
CA ASP A 86 5.43 -16.31 -3.80
C ASP A 86 6.13 -15.08 -4.40
N ALA A 87 6.64 -14.21 -3.52
CA ALA A 87 7.21 -12.93 -3.89
C ALA A 87 8.54 -12.67 -3.17
N SER A 88 9.40 -11.86 -3.75
CA SER A 88 10.45 -11.16 -3.03
C SER A 88 9.91 -9.86 -2.46
N GLY A 89 10.51 -9.35 -1.37
CA GLY A 89 9.99 -8.15 -0.75
C GLY A 89 11.01 -7.35 0.03
N VAL A 90 10.76 -6.05 0.13
CA VAL A 90 11.56 -5.08 0.88
C VAL A 90 10.64 -4.13 1.65
N SER A 91 11.16 -3.50 2.69
CA SER A 91 10.39 -2.55 3.50
C SER A 91 11.17 -1.32 3.93
N ALA A 92 10.45 -0.26 4.25
CA ALA A 92 10.94 0.94 4.91
C ALA A 92 10.04 1.26 6.11
N LEU A 93 10.64 1.32 7.30
CA LEU A 93 9.92 1.65 8.53
C LEU A 93 9.49 3.13 8.52
N THR A 94 8.22 3.42 8.76
CA THR A 94 7.64 4.77 8.65
C THR A 94 7.45 5.46 10.00
N SER A 95 6.92 4.80 11.00
CA SER A 95 6.63 5.41 12.30
C SER A 95 7.50 4.86 13.44
N ARG A 96 7.12 5.17 14.68
CA ARG A 96 7.84 4.88 15.92
C ARG A 96 8.18 3.39 16.10
N ASN A 97 9.37 2.99 15.68
CA ASN A 97 9.81 1.60 15.76
C ASN A 97 10.75 1.34 16.96
N SER A 98 10.69 2.15 18.01
CA SER A 98 11.44 1.90 19.25
C SER A 98 10.89 0.66 19.95
N LEU A 99 11.77 -0.19 20.49
CA LEU A 99 11.41 -1.46 21.13
C LEU A 99 10.58 -2.39 20.19
N ALA A 100 10.94 -2.45 18.92
CA ALA A 100 10.18 -3.13 17.87
C ALA A 100 9.82 -4.57 18.22
N PHE A 101 10.77 -5.34 18.82
CA PHE A 101 10.52 -6.72 19.22
C PHE A 101 9.40 -6.86 20.26
N LEU A 102 9.44 -6.04 21.33
CA LEU A 102 8.43 -6.08 22.37
C LEU A 102 7.06 -5.65 21.84
N ARG A 103 7.03 -4.59 21.02
CA ARG A 103 5.80 -4.09 20.42
C ARG A 103 5.20 -5.08 19.42
N ALA A 104 6.04 -5.77 18.64
CA ALA A 104 5.59 -6.82 17.73
C ALA A 104 4.90 -7.97 18.48
N ALA A 105 5.50 -8.43 19.59
CA ALA A 105 4.89 -9.47 20.42
C ALA A 105 3.57 -9.03 21.05
N LEU A 106 3.49 -7.80 21.56
CA LEU A 106 2.26 -7.24 22.12
C LEU A 106 1.18 -6.98 21.05
N ALA A 107 1.58 -6.56 19.85
CA ALA A 107 0.65 -6.37 18.73
C ALA A 107 0.08 -7.70 18.22
N GLU A 108 0.81 -8.79 18.34
CA GLU A 108 0.30 -10.14 18.04
C GLU A 108 -0.73 -10.58 19.09
N LEU A 109 -0.52 -10.21 20.35
CA LEU A 109 -1.44 -10.54 21.44
C LEU A 109 -2.74 -9.72 21.39
N ASN A 110 -2.67 -8.42 21.04
CA ASN A 110 -3.84 -7.55 20.96
C ASN A 110 -3.68 -6.53 19.82
N PRO A 111 -4.01 -6.94 18.56
CA PRO A 111 -3.84 -6.09 17.39
C PRO A 111 -4.59 -4.75 17.48
N ASP A 112 -5.84 -4.76 17.93
CA ASP A 112 -6.67 -3.55 17.97
C ASP A 112 -6.16 -2.48 18.92
N LEU A 113 -5.51 -2.87 19.99
CA LEU A 113 -4.98 -1.95 20.97
C LEU A 113 -3.57 -1.48 20.65
N ILE A 114 -2.75 -2.35 20.07
CA ILE A 114 -1.29 -2.16 20.01
C ILE A 114 -0.73 -2.11 18.60
N ALA A 115 -1.43 -2.63 17.58
CA ALA A 115 -0.89 -2.71 16.22
C ALA A 115 -0.42 -1.36 15.66
N SER A 116 -1.18 -0.29 15.89
CA SER A 116 -0.77 1.08 15.50
C SER A 116 0.47 1.58 16.26
N ASN A 117 0.77 1.02 17.43
CA ASN A 117 1.95 1.34 18.25
C ASN A 117 3.17 0.45 17.92
N GLU A 118 2.99 -0.66 17.21
CA GLU A 118 4.11 -1.43 16.65
C GLU A 118 4.94 -0.58 15.68
N GLY A 119 4.28 0.37 15.05
CA GLY A 119 4.78 1.18 13.97
C GLY A 119 4.45 0.56 12.61
N GLY A 120 4.23 1.41 11.63
CA GLY A 120 3.97 0.99 10.27
C GLY A 120 5.23 0.85 9.42
N SER A 121 5.07 0.21 8.28
CA SER A 121 6.08 0.23 7.22
C SER A 121 5.40 0.38 5.86
N ASN A 122 6.16 0.92 4.90
CA ASN A 122 5.88 0.74 3.50
C ASN A 122 6.61 -0.52 3.03
N MET A 123 5.90 -1.41 2.33
CA MET A 123 6.47 -2.62 1.75
C MET A 123 6.27 -2.63 0.24
N LEU A 124 7.23 -3.19 -0.47
CA LEU A 124 7.11 -3.58 -1.87
C LEU A 124 7.28 -5.08 -1.97
N LEU A 125 6.32 -5.76 -2.59
CA LEU A 125 6.40 -7.16 -2.93
C LEU A 125 6.45 -7.29 -4.46
N VAL A 126 7.29 -8.19 -4.96
CA VAL A 126 7.50 -8.42 -6.40
C VAL A 126 7.45 -9.91 -6.68
N ARG A 127 6.53 -10.33 -7.54
CA ARG A 127 6.39 -11.72 -7.98
C ARG A 127 7.32 -12.06 -9.13
N PRO A 128 7.79 -13.31 -9.23
CA PRO A 128 8.47 -13.79 -10.42
C PRO A 128 7.61 -13.58 -11.70
N PRO A 129 8.25 -13.33 -12.86
CA PRO A 129 9.69 -13.30 -13.09
C PRO A 129 10.36 -11.98 -12.69
N GLY A 130 9.62 -11.03 -12.09
CA GLY A 130 10.18 -9.77 -11.60
C GLY A 130 11.23 -9.97 -10.52
N ARG A 131 12.28 -9.14 -10.52
CA ARG A 131 13.35 -9.16 -9.51
C ARG A 131 13.65 -7.75 -9.03
N ILE A 132 13.92 -7.59 -7.74
CA ILE A 132 14.39 -6.33 -7.14
C ILE A 132 15.90 -6.23 -7.39
N LEU A 133 16.34 -5.16 -8.05
CA LEU A 133 17.74 -4.88 -8.34
C LEU A 133 18.36 -3.96 -7.28
N GLU A 134 17.70 -2.84 -7.01
CA GLU A 134 18.17 -1.79 -6.11
C GLU A 134 17.02 -1.30 -5.23
N VAL A 135 17.36 -0.84 -4.03
CA VAL A 135 16.37 -0.36 -3.05
C VAL A 135 16.85 0.92 -2.40
N GLU A 136 16.01 1.96 -2.43
CA GLU A 136 16.26 3.22 -1.75
C GLU A 136 15.17 3.51 -0.71
N ARG A 137 15.56 4.11 0.42
CA ARG A 137 14.69 4.48 1.52
C ARG A 137 14.84 5.96 1.85
N ILE A 138 13.92 6.76 1.36
CA ILE A 138 14.01 8.22 1.39
C ILE A 138 13.10 8.77 2.49
N THR A 139 13.62 9.59 3.38
CA THR A 139 12.82 10.28 4.39
C THR A 139 12.17 11.51 3.78
N LEU A 140 10.84 11.55 3.72
CA LEU A 140 10.04 12.67 3.22
C LEU A 140 9.70 13.66 4.32
N ALA A 141 9.40 13.15 5.54
CA ALA A 141 9.15 13.94 6.73
C ALA A 141 9.67 13.25 7.99
N THR A 142 9.97 14.07 9.02
CA THR A 142 10.39 13.58 10.35
C THR A 142 9.39 13.95 11.44
N ARG A 143 8.51 14.91 11.19
CA ARG A 143 7.48 15.42 12.11
C ARG A 143 6.17 15.69 11.36
N PRO A 144 5.01 15.53 12.00
CA PRO A 144 4.80 14.98 13.35
C PRO A 144 5.18 13.50 13.45
N GLU A 145 5.12 12.76 12.34
CA GLU A 145 5.54 11.37 12.20
C GLU A 145 6.57 11.23 11.09
N ARG A 146 7.42 10.22 11.21
CA ARG A 146 8.38 9.92 10.16
C ARG A 146 7.65 9.30 8.96
N ARG A 147 7.74 9.97 7.82
CA ARG A 147 7.27 9.46 6.52
C ARG A 147 8.45 9.08 5.66
N ARG A 148 8.40 7.91 5.07
CA ARG A 148 9.44 7.41 4.17
C ARG A 148 8.84 6.92 2.87
N MET A 149 9.50 7.24 1.77
CA MET A 149 9.30 6.58 0.49
C MET A 149 10.21 5.36 0.41
N LEU A 150 9.68 4.26 -0.07
CA LEU A 150 10.43 3.06 -0.44
C LEU A 150 10.43 2.98 -1.97
N LEU A 151 11.60 3.10 -2.59
CA LEU A 151 11.76 2.94 -4.02
C LEU A 151 12.55 1.67 -4.32
N ALA A 152 12.09 0.90 -5.29
CA ALA A 152 12.81 -0.23 -5.84
C ALA A 152 12.95 -0.10 -7.36
N ARG A 153 14.14 -0.40 -7.88
CA ARG A 153 14.34 -0.65 -9.32
C ARG A 153 14.19 -2.13 -9.58
N LEU A 154 13.39 -2.46 -10.57
CA LEU A 154 13.00 -3.82 -10.88
C LEU A 154 13.54 -4.23 -12.24
N GLU A 155 13.93 -5.49 -12.36
CA GLU A 155 14.03 -6.18 -13.63
C GLU A 155 12.76 -7.01 -13.82
N LEU A 156 12.14 -6.86 -14.97
CA LEU A 156 10.93 -7.54 -15.37
C LEU A 156 11.25 -8.63 -16.39
N ALA A 157 10.22 -9.37 -16.83
CA ALA A 157 10.38 -10.34 -17.91
C ALA A 157 11.06 -9.71 -19.16
N GLY A 158 11.92 -10.46 -19.83
CA GLY A 158 12.65 -10.00 -21.00
C GLY A 158 13.72 -8.94 -20.73
N GLY A 159 14.20 -8.82 -19.48
CA GLY A 159 15.26 -7.87 -19.09
C GLY A 159 14.84 -6.40 -19.06
N ARG A 160 13.53 -6.12 -19.19
CA ARG A 160 13.01 -4.75 -19.07
C ARG A 160 13.11 -4.24 -17.66
N ARG A 161 13.20 -2.91 -17.51
CA ARG A 161 13.33 -2.26 -16.22
C ARG A 161 12.16 -1.35 -15.93
N ALA A 162 11.85 -1.18 -14.65
CA ALA A 162 10.92 -0.18 -14.14
C ALA A 162 11.34 0.21 -12.71
N ALA A 163 11.02 1.42 -12.31
CA ALA A 163 11.11 1.86 -10.92
C ALA A 163 9.72 1.89 -10.29
N VAL A 164 9.64 1.54 -9.01
CA VAL A 164 8.38 1.57 -8.25
C VAL A 164 8.64 2.26 -6.91
N ALA A 165 7.89 3.32 -6.62
CA ALA A 165 7.97 4.08 -5.38
C ALA A 165 6.68 3.94 -4.58
N CYS A 166 6.78 3.39 -3.37
CA CYS A 166 5.70 3.24 -2.41
C CYS A 166 5.78 4.34 -1.37
N VAL A 167 4.69 5.11 -1.20
CA VAL A 167 4.58 6.19 -0.22
C VAL A 167 3.36 6.02 0.67
N HIS A 168 3.45 6.57 1.89
CA HIS A 168 2.33 6.89 2.75
C HIS A 168 2.59 8.28 3.31
N LEU A 169 1.84 9.28 2.85
CA LEU A 169 2.06 10.69 3.14
C LEU A 169 1.30 11.13 4.40
N SER A 170 1.56 12.35 4.83
CA SER A 170 1.03 12.88 6.10
C SER A 170 -0.47 13.13 6.07
N VAL A 171 -1.11 12.97 7.23
CA VAL A 171 -2.52 13.29 7.50
C VAL A 171 -2.56 14.42 8.55
N PRO A 172 -3.50 15.36 8.48
CA PRO A 172 -4.46 15.61 7.41
C PRO A 172 -3.79 16.05 6.11
N ALA A 173 -4.46 15.82 4.98
CA ALA A 173 -4.04 16.27 3.66
C ALA A 173 -3.98 17.80 3.62
N THR A 174 -2.86 18.35 4.00
CA THR A 174 -2.57 19.78 4.09
C THR A 174 -1.48 20.08 3.07
N ARG A 175 -1.01 21.32 3.06
CA ARG A 175 0.18 21.71 2.32
C ARG A 175 1.36 20.75 2.54
N GLN A 176 1.48 20.15 3.71
CA GLN A 176 2.54 19.18 4.02
C GLN A 176 2.46 17.93 3.13
N ALA A 177 1.28 17.30 2.99
CA ALA A 177 1.12 16.13 2.11
C ALA A 177 1.39 16.48 0.64
N HIS A 178 0.96 17.67 0.18
CA HIS A 178 1.29 18.18 -1.15
C HIS A 178 2.81 18.30 -1.33
N ASP A 179 3.51 19.00 -0.42
CA ASP A 179 4.94 19.20 -0.49
C ASP A 179 5.71 17.85 -0.41
N GLU A 180 5.23 16.91 0.38
CA GLU A 180 5.78 15.54 0.46
C GLU A 180 5.58 14.77 -0.85
N ALA A 181 4.39 14.86 -1.47
CA ALA A 181 4.08 14.20 -2.74
C ALA A 181 5.01 14.70 -3.86
N VAL A 182 5.13 16.02 -3.99
CA VAL A 182 5.95 16.65 -5.04
C VAL A 182 7.42 16.31 -4.84
N ARG A 183 7.99 16.53 -3.64
CA ARG A 183 9.41 16.19 -3.36
C ARG A 183 9.67 14.69 -3.50
N GLY A 184 8.74 13.84 -3.05
CA GLY A 184 8.85 12.39 -3.20
C GLY A 184 8.86 11.97 -4.67
N ALA A 185 7.98 12.55 -5.47
CA ALA A 185 7.91 12.29 -6.91
C ALA A 185 9.16 12.78 -7.65
N GLU A 186 9.65 13.99 -7.38
CA GLU A 186 10.90 14.50 -7.95
C GLU A 186 12.09 13.59 -7.64
N ARG A 187 12.19 13.17 -6.38
CA ARG A 187 13.27 12.26 -5.98
C ARG A 187 13.11 10.87 -6.59
N ALA A 188 11.88 10.36 -6.71
CA ALA A 188 11.61 9.08 -7.37
C ALA A 188 12.01 9.12 -8.86
N ILE A 189 11.69 10.22 -9.57
CA ILE A 189 12.07 10.44 -10.97
C ILE A 189 13.60 10.50 -11.12
N GLU A 190 14.27 11.26 -10.25
CA GLU A 190 15.73 11.33 -10.26
C GLU A 190 16.39 9.96 -10.10
N LEU A 191 15.91 9.15 -9.14
CA LEU A 191 16.42 7.80 -8.86
C LEU A 191 16.04 6.77 -9.92
N ALA A 192 14.87 6.91 -10.55
CA ALA A 192 14.47 6.07 -11.67
C ALA A 192 15.35 6.29 -12.90
N GLY A 193 15.85 7.53 -13.08
CA GLY A 193 16.66 7.90 -14.23
C GLY A 193 15.90 7.74 -15.54
N ALA A 194 16.36 6.85 -16.40
CA ALA A 194 15.70 6.54 -17.68
C ALA A 194 14.62 5.45 -17.58
N ASP A 195 14.55 4.74 -16.44
CA ASP A 195 13.55 3.69 -16.26
C ASP A 195 12.15 4.31 -16.08
N PRO A 196 11.09 3.72 -16.64
CA PRO A 196 9.72 4.15 -16.36
C PRO A 196 9.38 3.94 -14.89
N LEU A 197 8.46 4.77 -14.35
CA LEU A 197 8.18 4.87 -12.92
C LEU A 197 6.70 4.65 -12.61
N ILE A 198 6.42 3.84 -11.58
CA ILE A 198 5.16 3.85 -10.84
C ILE A 198 5.40 4.56 -9.50
N PHE A 199 4.66 5.63 -9.24
CA PHE A 199 4.65 6.35 -7.96
C PHE A 199 3.28 6.20 -7.32
N GLY A 200 3.18 5.53 -6.18
CA GLY A 200 1.88 5.21 -5.62
C GLY A 200 1.89 4.86 -4.14
N GLY A 201 0.70 4.63 -3.64
CA GLY A 201 0.40 4.36 -2.25
C GLY A 201 -0.71 5.25 -1.72
N ASP A 202 -0.76 5.41 -0.41
CA ASP A 202 -1.65 6.33 0.28
C ASP A 202 -1.05 7.74 0.26
N LEU A 203 -1.52 8.57 -0.67
CA LEU A 203 -1.08 9.96 -0.79
C LEU A 203 -1.79 10.89 0.18
N ASN A 204 -2.90 10.47 0.79
CA ASN A 204 -3.76 11.33 1.61
C ASN A 204 -4.24 12.61 0.90
N LEU A 205 -4.15 12.65 -0.43
CA LEU A 205 -4.56 13.74 -1.31
C LEU A 205 -5.69 13.27 -2.22
N ARG A 206 -6.70 14.11 -2.40
CA ARG A 206 -7.85 13.85 -3.28
C ARG A 206 -7.82 14.79 -4.49
N PRO A 207 -7.87 14.30 -5.73
CA PRO A 207 -7.88 15.18 -6.92
C PRO A 207 -8.93 16.28 -6.86
N ALA A 208 -10.14 16.00 -6.38
CA ALA A 208 -11.21 16.99 -6.26
C ALA A 208 -10.95 18.06 -5.19
N ARG A 209 -10.20 17.72 -4.12
CA ARG A 209 -9.92 18.63 -3.00
C ARG A 209 -8.56 19.33 -3.14
N ASP A 210 -7.59 18.62 -3.71
CA ASP A 210 -6.18 19.01 -3.80
C ASP A 210 -5.73 19.15 -5.28
N PRO A 211 -6.50 19.87 -6.15
CA PRO A 211 -6.25 19.88 -7.60
C PRO A 211 -4.88 20.43 -7.98
N ARG A 212 -4.30 21.32 -7.16
CA ARG A 212 -2.95 21.86 -7.40
C ARG A 212 -1.87 20.78 -7.28
N ALA A 213 -1.98 19.87 -6.30
CA ALA A 213 -1.04 18.77 -6.16
C ALA A 213 -1.05 17.86 -7.40
N PHE A 214 -2.24 17.51 -7.91
CA PHE A 214 -2.38 16.66 -9.09
C PHE A 214 -2.04 17.39 -10.40
N ALA A 215 -2.22 18.70 -10.46
CA ALA A 215 -1.74 19.51 -11.58
C ALA A 215 -0.18 19.50 -11.63
N GLU A 216 0.49 19.56 -10.48
CA GLU A 216 1.95 19.44 -10.44
C GLU A 216 2.42 18.01 -10.76
N LEU A 217 1.82 16.98 -10.14
CA LEU A 217 2.18 15.59 -10.40
C LEU A 217 1.94 15.20 -11.86
N GLY A 218 0.78 15.52 -12.42
CA GLY A 218 0.45 15.18 -13.80
C GLY A 218 1.06 16.13 -14.82
N GLY A 219 0.91 17.45 -14.62
CA GLY A 219 1.32 18.43 -15.62
C GLY A 219 2.83 18.70 -15.66
N ARG A 220 3.46 18.77 -14.49
CA ARG A 220 4.91 19.08 -14.39
C ARG A 220 5.78 17.83 -14.34
N LEU A 221 5.32 16.78 -13.65
CA LEU A 221 6.12 15.57 -13.40
C LEU A 221 5.71 14.37 -14.25
N ASP A 222 4.66 14.53 -15.08
CA ASP A 222 4.15 13.48 -15.99
C ASP A 222 3.75 12.19 -15.24
N LEU A 223 3.18 12.34 -14.03
CA LEU A 223 2.71 11.25 -13.19
C LEU A 223 1.17 11.19 -13.19
N ALA A 224 0.59 10.34 -14.01
CA ALA A 224 -0.85 10.22 -14.24
C ALA A 224 -1.24 8.80 -14.67
N PRO A 225 -2.54 8.45 -14.71
CA PRO A 225 -3.68 9.19 -14.16
C PRO A 225 -3.88 8.92 -12.66
N PRO A 226 -4.61 9.77 -11.92
CA PRO A 226 -5.05 9.44 -10.56
C PRO A 226 -6.18 8.40 -10.57
N THR A 227 -6.37 7.70 -9.44
CA THR A 227 -7.37 6.63 -9.30
C THR A 227 -8.81 7.13 -9.45
N GLY A 228 -9.08 8.34 -8.98
CA GLY A 228 -10.40 8.94 -9.08
C GLY A 228 -10.50 10.21 -8.24
N PRO A 229 -11.58 11.01 -8.42
CA PRO A 229 -11.66 12.36 -7.85
C PRO A 229 -11.67 12.40 -6.31
N HIS A 230 -12.13 11.33 -5.66
CA HIS A 230 -12.25 11.24 -4.20
C HIS A 230 -11.31 10.21 -3.57
N ALA A 231 -10.52 9.50 -4.37
CA ALA A 231 -9.53 8.55 -3.88
C ALA A 231 -8.38 9.25 -3.17
N ILE A 232 -7.78 8.58 -2.19
CA ILE A 232 -6.53 8.98 -1.52
C ILE A 232 -5.39 8.02 -1.83
N ASP A 233 -5.73 6.81 -2.26
CA ASP A 233 -4.79 5.79 -2.71
C ASP A 233 -4.64 5.87 -4.23
N HIS A 234 -3.42 5.96 -4.73
CA HIS A 234 -3.14 6.19 -6.14
C HIS A 234 -2.00 5.30 -6.66
N LEU A 235 -2.04 5.02 -7.97
CA LEU A 235 -0.97 4.40 -8.75
C LEU A 235 -0.71 5.29 -9.97
N LEU A 236 0.15 6.29 -9.82
CA LEU A 236 0.53 7.21 -10.88
C LEU A 236 1.69 6.63 -11.68
N ALA A 237 1.68 6.78 -12.99
CA ALA A 237 2.70 6.25 -13.85
C ALA A 237 3.37 7.35 -14.70
N ARG A 238 4.67 7.18 -14.97
CA ARG A 238 5.45 8.00 -15.86
C ARG A 238 6.26 7.12 -16.82
N GLY A 239 6.23 7.44 -18.11
CA GLY A 239 6.95 6.67 -19.13
C GLY A 239 6.37 5.27 -19.38
N LEU A 240 5.14 5.00 -18.93
CA LEU A 240 4.41 3.75 -19.11
C LEU A 240 3.12 4.00 -19.89
N GLU A 241 2.73 3.05 -20.70
CA GLU A 241 1.42 3.05 -21.34
C GLU A 241 0.36 2.55 -20.34
N VAL A 242 -0.73 3.29 -20.14
CA VAL A 242 -1.81 2.88 -19.25
C VAL A 242 -2.71 1.89 -19.99
N ALA A 243 -2.55 0.59 -19.70
CA ALA A 243 -3.38 -0.46 -20.27
C ALA A 243 -4.71 -0.62 -19.54
N GLU A 244 -4.66 -0.57 -18.20
CA GLU A 244 -5.84 -0.50 -17.34
C GLU A 244 -5.65 0.65 -16.35
N PRO A 245 -6.52 1.67 -16.33
CA PRO A 245 -6.37 2.81 -15.44
C PRO A 245 -6.50 2.40 -13.97
N PRO A 246 -5.87 3.14 -13.05
CA PRO A 246 -5.98 2.88 -11.63
C PRO A 246 -7.44 2.92 -11.16
N ARG A 247 -7.87 1.89 -10.46
CA ARG A 247 -9.23 1.78 -9.91
C ARG A 247 -9.23 1.12 -8.54
N ALA A 248 -10.06 1.62 -7.64
CA ALA A 248 -10.31 0.99 -6.36
C ALA A 248 -11.16 -0.28 -6.56
N LEU A 249 -10.81 -1.35 -5.85
CA LEU A 249 -11.62 -2.56 -5.80
C LEU A 249 -12.87 -2.34 -4.93
N PRO A 250 -13.98 -3.06 -5.21
CA PRO A 250 -15.19 -2.96 -4.38
C PRO A 250 -14.92 -3.43 -2.95
N ALA A 251 -15.74 -2.97 -2.00
CA ALA A 251 -15.59 -3.34 -0.58
C ALA A 251 -15.59 -4.86 -0.35
N THR A 252 -16.38 -5.60 -1.15
CA THR A 252 -16.47 -7.07 -1.10
C THR A 252 -15.15 -7.77 -1.46
N ALA A 253 -14.26 -7.12 -2.20
CA ALA A 253 -12.96 -7.69 -2.55
C ALA A 253 -12.02 -7.86 -1.34
N ARG A 254 -12.25 -7.12 -0.26
CA ARG A 254 -11.49 -7.18 1.00
C ARG A 254 -12.29 -7.78 2.16
N GLU A 255 -13.34 -8.52 1.87
CA GLU A 255 -14.16 -9.22 2.85
C GLU A 255 -13.87 -10.72 2.81
N VAL A 256 -13.61 -11.28 3.99
CA VAL A 256 -13.38 -12.71 4.17
C VAL A 256 -14.50 -13.33 5.01
N PRO A 257 -14.80 -14.64 4.83
CA PRO A 257 -15.77 -15.34 5.66
C PRO A 257 -15.35 -15.38 7.13
N GLU A 258 -16.33 -15.27 8.03
CA GLU A 258 -16.19 -15.48 9.47
C GLU A 258 -17.27 -16.49 9.92
N ALA A 259 -17.20 -16.91 11.19
CA ALA A 259 -18.19 -17.79 11.78
C ALA A 259 -19.62 -17.24 11.66
N ASP A 260 -20.60 -18.13 11.72
CA ASP A 260 -22.03 -17.82 11.70
C ASP A 260 -22.51 -17.07 10.45
N GLY A 261 -21.79 -17.24 9.33
CA GLY A 261 -22.13 -16.60 8.05
C GLY A 261 -21.78 -15.11 7.98
N LEU A 262 -21.13 -14.56 9.00
CA LEU A 262 -20.64 -13.20 9.03
C LEU A 262 -19.41 -13.03 8.13
N ARG A 263 -19.04 -11.77 7.88
CA ARG A 263 -17.83 -11.39 7.13
C ARG A 263 -16.96 -10.48 7.98
N VAL A 264 -15.66 -10.59 7.79
CA VAL A 264 -14.68 -9.61 8.29
C VAL A 264 -14.19 -8.77 7.12
N ARG A 265 -14.32 -7.46 7.22
CA ARG A 265 -13.80 -6.52 6.24
C ARG A 265 -12.42 -6.05 6.66
N LEU A 266 -11.40 -6.39 5.86
CA LEU A 266 -10.01 -6.04 6.14
C LEU A 266 -9.72 -4.59 5.75
N SER A 267 -8.97 -3.88 6.58
CA SER A 267 -8.55 -2.48 6.38
C SER A 267 -9.72 -1.50 6.25
N ASP A 268 -9.46 -0.23 6.47
CA ASP A 268 -10.34 0.91 6.17
C ASP A 268 -10.14 1.43 4.73
N HIS A 269 -9.05 1.03 4.06
CA HIS A 269 -8.74 1.38 2.68
C HIS A 269 -9.15 0.29 1.69
N ALA A 270 -9.66 0.71 0.53
CA ALA A 270 -9.89 -0.18 -0.61
C ALA A 270 -8.57 -0.40 -1.38
N PRO A 271 -8.25 -1.64 -1.77
CA PRO A 271 -7.12 -1.88 -2.67
C PRO A 271 -7.31 -1.17 -4.01
N VAL A 272 -6.23 -0.65 -4.57
CA VAL A 272 -6.20 -0.04 -5.90
C VAL A 272 -5.39 -0.91 -6.84
N THR A 273 -5.91 -1.19 -8.02
CA THR A 273 -5.24 -1.95 -9.08
C THR A 273 -5.09 -1.13 -10.34
N ALA A 274 -4.01 -1.36 -11.08
CA ALA A 274 -3.76 -0.80 -12.40
C ALA A 274 -2.90 -1.76 -13.23
N ALA A 275 -2.92 -1.61 -14.57
CA ALA A 275 -2.02 -2.32 -15.45
C ALA A 275 -1.34 -1.37 -16.44
N PHE A 276 -0.04 -1.54 -16.62
CA PHE A 276 0.81 -0.67 -17.41
C PHE A 276 1.62 -1.47 -18.44
N GLY A 277 1.72 -0.97 -19.66
CA GLY A 277 2.60 -1.49 -20.69
C GLY A 277 4.03 -0.99 -20.51
N VAL A 278 4.99 -1.91 -20.39
CA VAL A 278 6.44 -1.62 -20.33
C VAL A 278 7.06 -1.98 -21.69
N ARG A 279 7.65 -1.01 -22.36
CA ARG A 279 8.30 -1.18 -23.66
C ARG A 279 9.75 -1.59 -23.55
#